data_35fb8095e32e91320fa0a4bafd125c70
#
_entry.id   35fb8095e32e91320fa0a4bafd125c70
#
_cell.length_a   1.000
_cell.length_b   1.000
_cell.length_c   1.000
_cell.angle_alpha   90.00
_cell.angle_beta   90.00
_cell.angle_gamma   90.00
#
_symmetry.space_group_name_H-M   'P 1'
#
loop_
_entity.id
_entity.type
_entity.pdbx_description
1 polymer ?
#
loop_
_entity_poly.entity_id
_entity_poly.type
_entity_poly.pdbx_seq_one_letter_code
_entity_poly.pdbx_strand_id
1 'polypeptide(L)'
;MELPTTGYAGELADAVNRASEQLRRRKEIIARRDDARTNWIAGVSHDVRTPLALILGWAEQLEQDAALPAAVRQKAGDIRTQSEKLRALIEDLNLTSKLQYGAQPLRRQPVQAGPLLRRLAAEFCESPLAAGCDMAVELPPDADKAVLHADAALLGRAVENLLNNAARHNAPGVHITLAAVLRENALELTVADDGAGYPAAVLHALQTGETGANTPHILGLHVVEQIAQAHGGSVQFMQNAPQGAKAVVTLPTENQAHR
;
A
#
# COMPACT_ATOMS: atom_id res chain seq x y z
N MET A 1 -38.09 -0.13 8.79
CA MET A 1 -38.88 -0.19 10.01
C MET A 1 -39.53 1.18 10.16
N GLU A 2 -40.84 1.26 9.96
CA GLU A 2 -41.62 2.49 10.09
C GLU A 2 -42.22 2.53 11.50
N LEU A 3 -42.12 3.67 12.17
CA LEU A 3 -42.66 3.89 13.51
C LEU A 3 -44.10 4.46 13.42
N PRO A 4 -45.03 4.15 14.34
CA PRO A 4 -46.41 4.60 14.27
C PRO A 4 -46.55 6.11 14.52
N THR A 5 -47.40 6.78 13.75
CA THR A 5 -47.51 8.25 13.62
C THR A 5 -48.79 8.81 14.26
N THR A 6 -48.95 8.80 15.60
CA THR A 6 -50.08 9.45 16.29
C THR A 6 -49.58 10.21 17.54
N GLY A 7 -49.92 11.53 17.64
CA GLY A 7 -49.57 12.41 18.76
C GLY A 7 -48.10 12.89 18.75
N TYR A 8 -47.62 13.42 19.88
CA TYR A 8 -46.22 13.86 20.03
C TYR A 8 -45.18 12.76 19.68
N ALA A 9 -45.50 11.52 19.97
CA ALA A 9 -44.72 10.36 19.55
C ALA A 9 -44.72 10.18 18.02
N GLY A 10 -45.80 10.58 17.34
CA GLY A 10 -45.90 10.54 15.90
C GLY A 10 -44.99 11.55 15.19
N GLU A 11 -44.93 12.80 15.67
CA GLU A 11 -44.07 13.83 15.11
C GLU A 11 -42.58 13.45 15.24
N LEU A 12 -42.18 12.87 16.38
CA LEU A 12 -40.86 12.35 16.61
C LEU A 12 -40.54 11.16 15.67
N ALA A 13 -41.49 10.24 15.54
CA ALA A 13 -41.38 9.10 14.61
C ALA A 13 -41.21 9.55 13.17
N ASP A 14 -41.96 10.56 12.72
CA ASP A 14 -41.83 11.14 11.38
C ASP A 14 -40.50 11.86 11.19
N ALA A 15 -40.00 12.55 12.20
CA ALA A 15 -38.68 13.19 12.16
C ALA A 15 -37.58 12.15 12.03
N VAL A 16 -37.64 11.06 12.80
CA VAL A 16 -36.67 9.95 12.75
C VAL A 16 -36.74 9.24 11.40
N ASN A 17 -37.95 8.97 10.87
CA ASN A 17 -38.13 8.33 9.57
C ASN A 17 -37.58 9.21 8.43
N ARG A 18 -37.85 10.53 8.45
CA ARG A 18 -37.26 11.49 7.48
C ARG A 18 -35.75 11.53 7.56
N ALA A 19 -35.15 11.57 8.77
CA ALA A 19 -33.72 11.57 8.98
C ALA A 19 -33.09 10.26 8.46
N SER A 20 -33.70 9.12 8.75
CA SER A 20 -33.27 7.80 8.27
C SER A 20 -33.33 7.70 6.74
N GLU A 21 -34.38 8.20 6.10
CA GLU A 21 -34.52 8.25 4.66
C GLU A 21 -33.44 9.16 4.01
N GLN A 22 -33.19 10.34 4.61
CA GLN A 22 -32.13 11.24 4.14
C GLN A 22 -30.73 10.63 4.27
N LEU A 23 -30.46 9.94 5.37
CA LEU A 23 -29.18 9.23 5.57
C LEU A 23 -29.01 8.11 4.56
N ARG A 24 -30.08 7.33 4.29
CA ARG A 24 -30.06 6.28 3.29
C ARG A 24 -29.79 6.82 1.88
N ARG A 25 -30.49 7.89 1.47
CA ARG A 25 -30.26 8.56 0.18
C ARG A 25 -28.86 9.11 0.05
N ARG A 26 -28.33 9.76 1.10
CA ARG A 26 -26.93 10.23 1.10
C ARG A 26 -25.95 9.09 0.96
N LYS A 27 -26.15 7.97 1.67
CA LYS A 27 -25.31 6.77 1.57
C LYS A 27 -25.32 6.19 0.16
N GLU A 28 -26.49 6.13 -0.49
CA GLU A 28 -26.63 5.64 -1.87
C GLU A 28 -25.90 6.57 -2.88
N ILE A 29 -26.02 7.90 -2.70
CA ILE A 29 -25.32 8.87 -3.57
C ILE A 29 -23.80 8.73 -3.42
N ILE A 30 -23.29 8.62 -2.18
CA ILE A 30 -21.88 8.43 -1.91
C ILE A 30 -21.39 7.13 -2.56
N ALA A 31 -22.09 6.02 -2.33
CA ALA A 31 -21.72 4.72 -2.91
C ALA A 31 -21.64 4.77 -4.44
N ARG A 32 -22.65 5.36 -5.11
CA ARG A 32 -22.63 5.52 -6.59
C ARG A 32 -21.47 6.37 -7.08
N ARG A 33 -21.11 7.43 -6.35
CA ARG A 33 -19.96 8.28 -6.69
C ARG A 33 -18.66 7.52 -6.54
N ASP A 34 -18.53 6.74 -5.50
CA ASP A 34 -17.34 5.94 -5.20
C ASP A 34 -17.16 4.81 -6.22
N ASP A 35 -18.26 4.13 -6.60
CA ASP A 35 -18.29 3.13 -7.68
C ASP A 35 -17.88 3.77 -9.03
N ALA A 36 -18.45 4.94 -9.36
CA ALA A 36 -18.10 5.64 -10.59
C ALA A 36 -16.63 6.02 -10.64
N ARG A 37 -16.05 6.48 -9.51
CA ARG A 37 -14.63 6.83 -9.40
C ARG A 37 -13.74 5.61 -9.56
N THR A 38 -14.08 4.50 -8.90
CA THR A 38 -13.33 3.24 -9.00
C THR A 38 -13.35 2.69 -10.43
N ASN A 39 -14.52 2.69 -11.07
CA ASN A 39 -14.66 2.25 -12.45
C ASN A 39 -13.91 3.16 -13.43
N TRP A 40 -13.93 4.48 -13.21
CA TRP A 40 -13.17 5.43 -14.03
C TRP A 40 -11.66 5.20 -13.91
N ILE A 41 -11.12 5.04 -12.69
CA ILE A 41 -9.70 4.74 -12.48
C ILE A 41 -9.31 3.40 -13.13
N ALA A 42 -10.16 2.39 -12.99
CA ALA A 42 -9.93 1.09 -13.63
C ALA A 42 -9.91 1.19 -15.16
N GLY A 43 -10.83 1.95 -15.75
CA GLY A 43 -10.88 2.23 -17.20
C GLY A 43 -9.61 2.94 -17.68
N VAL A 44 -9.25 4.07 -17.05
CA VAL A 44 -8.01 4.80 -17.38
C VAL A 44 -6.77 3.92 -17.23
N SER A 45 -6.70 3.10 -16.16
CA SER A 45 -5.59 2.18 -15.92
C SER A 45 -5.45 1.14 -17.05
N HIS A 46 -6.58 0.63 -17.55
CA HIS A 46 -6.61 -0.28 -18.68
C HIS A 46 -6.12 0.38 -19.97
N ASP A 47 -6.64 1.57 -20.26
CA ASP A 47 -6.35 2.30 -21.49
C ASP A 47 -4.91 2.79 -21.58
N VAL A 48 -4.27 3.06 -20.44
CA VAL A 48 -2.85 3.42 -20.36
C VAL A 48 -1.94 2.18 -20.40
N ARG A 49 -2.38 1.03 -19.91
CA ARG A 49 -1.56 -0.20 -19.89
C ARG A 49 -1.17 -0.67 -21.30
N THR A 50 -2.10 -0.57 -22.24
CA THR A 50 -1.88 -1.04 -23.62
C THR A 50 -0.77 -0.27 -24.34
N PRO A 51 -0.80 1.08 -24.47
CA PRO A 51 0.30 1.82 -25.08
C PRO A 51 1.61 1.70 -24.30
N LEU A 52 1.54 1.60 -22.98
CA LEU A 52 2.72 1.45 -22.13
C LEU A 52 3.43 0.09 -22.37
N ALA A 53 2.66 -0.99 -22.58
CA ALA A 53 3.23 -2.29 -22.92
C ALA A 53 3.96 -2.26 -24.27
N LEU A 54 3.45 -1.52 -25.26
CA LEU A 54 4.14 -1.32 -26.54
C LEU A 54 5.45 -0.55 -26.37
N ILE A 55 5.43 0.54 -25.59
CA ILE A 55 6.64 1.34 -25.30
C ILE A 55 7.70 0.47 -24.62
N LEU A 56 7.29 -0.33 -23.63
CA LEU A 56 8.18 -1.27 -22.95
C LEU A 56 8.80 -2.29 -23.92
N GLY A 57 7.99 -2.91 -24.78
CA GLY A 57 8.48 -3.89 -25.76
C GLY A 57 9.46 -3.27 -26.77
N TRP A 58 9.18 -2.07 -27.25
CA TRP A 58 10.11 -1.36 -28.16
C TRP A 58 11.41 -0.94 -27.46
N ALA A 59 11.32 -0.44 -26.23
CA ALA A 59 12.49 -0.06 -25.45
C ALA A 59 13.39 -1.27 -25.18
N GLU A 60 12.80 -2.41 -24.83
CA GLU A 60 13.53 -3.67 -24.61
C GLU A 60 14.23 -4.16 -25.89
N GLN A 61 13.55 -4.13 -27.04
CA GLN A 61 14.13 -4.49 -28.32
C GLN A 61 15.33 -3.60 -28.69
N LEU A 62 15.21 -2.27 -28.52
CA LEU A 62 16.27 -1.32 -28.78
C LEU A 62 17.46 -1.46 -27.80
N GLU A 63 17.19 -1.78 -26.53
CA GLU A 63 18.21 -2.01 -25.51
C GLU A 63 19.05 -3.26 -25.81
N GLN A 64 18.41 -4.31 -26.34
CA GLN A 64 19.04 -5.60 -26.66
C GLN A 64 19.69 -5.64 -28.04
N ASP A 65 19.42 -4.69 -28.94
CA ASP A 65 19.97 -4.67 -30.29
C ASP A 65 21.46 -4.29 -30.28
N ALA A 66 22.32 -5.30 -30.45
CA ALA A 66 23.77 -5.13 -30.47
C ALA A 66 24.28 -4.30 -31.68
N ALA A 67 23.46 -4.13 -32.74
CA ALA A 67 23.84 -3.30 -33.91
C ALA A 67 23.72 -1.80 -33.61
N LEU A 68 23.00 -1.41 -32.54
CA LEU A 68 22.83 -0.01 -32.16
C LEU A 68 24.00 0.52 -31.33
N PRO A 69 24.35 1.84 -31.47
CA PRO A 69 25.32 2.47 -30.63
C PRO A 69 24.97 2.35 -29.14
N ALA A 70 25.98 2.20 -28.28
CA ALA A 70 25.81 2.05 -26.82
C ALA A 70 24.95 3.17 -26.20
N ALA A 71 25.14 4.41 -26.67
CA ALA A 71 24.35 5.56 -26.19
C ALA A 71 22.85 5.44 -26.51
N VAL A 72 22.49 4.79 -27.62
CA VAL A 72 21.09 4.54 -27.98
C VAL A 72 20.49 3.45 -27.11
N ARG A 73 21.23 2.36 -26.91
CA ARG A 73 20.82 1.25 -26.02
C ARG A 73 20.62 1.71 -24.59
N GLN A 74 21.51 2.57 -24.09
CA GLN A 74 21.38 3.16 -22.76
C GLN A 74 20.10 4.00 -22.63
N LYS A 75 19.80 4.87 -23.63
CA LYS A 75 18.55 5.64 -23.63
C LYS A 75 17.31 4.74 -23.69
N ALA A 76 17.37 3.65 -24.42
CA ALA A 76 16.30 2.65 -24.47
C ALA A 76 16.06 2.01 -23.07
N GLY A 77 17.15 1.64 -22.37
CA GLY A 77 17.07 1.17 -20.99
C GLY A 77 16.47 2.20 -20.03
N ASP A 78 16.81 3.48 -20.19
CA ASP A 78 16.22 4.58 -19.41
C ASP A 78 14.70 4.68 -19.68
N ILE A 79 14.28 4.60 -20.96
CA ILE A 79 12.85 4.62 -21.35
C ILE A 79 12.13 3.41 -20.74
N ARG A 80 12.69 2.21 -20.81
CA ARG A 80 12.14 1.00 -20.20
C ARG A 80 11.94 1.20 -18.70
N THR A 81 12.98 1.67 -17.99
CA THR A 81 12.96 1.91 -16.55
C THR A 81 11.86 2.91 -16.15
N GLN A 82 11.72 4.03 -16.89
CA GLN A 82 10.68 5.02 -16.58
C GLN A 82 9.26 4.48 -16.90
N SER A 83 9.14 3.66 -17.94
CA SER A 83 7.87 3.02 -18.31
C SER A 83 7.44 1.97 -17.26
N GLU A 84 8.37 1.20 -16.71
CA GLU A 84 8.11 0.27 -15.59
C GLU A 84 7.64 1.02 -14.34
N LYS A 85 8.28 2.15 -14.00
CA LYS A 85 7.83 3.01 -12.89
C LYS A 85 6.41 3.53 -13.11
N LEU A 86 6.09 3.99 -14.33
CA LEU A 86 4.74 4.47 -14.65
C LEU A 86 3.70 3.35 -14.53
N ARG A 87 4.03 2.14 -14.99
CA ARG A 87 3.17 0.96 -14.82
C ARG A 87 2.88 0.68 -13.35
N ALA A 88 3.91 0.66 -12.51
CA ALA A 88 3.77 0.45 -11.08
C ALA A 88 2.87 1.52 -10.42
N LEU A 89 3.05 2.80 -10.78
CA LEU A 89 2.20 3.89 -10.26
C LEU A 89 0.72 3.72 -10.63
N ILE A 90 0.42 3.29 -11.87
CA ILE A 90 -0.96 3.05 -12.34
C ILE A 90 -1.58 1.85 -11.59
N GLU A 91 -0.80 0.79 -11.36
CA GLU A 91 -1.23 -0.37 -10.60
C GLU A 91 -1.49 -0.01 -9.13
N ASP A 92 -0.64 0.81 -8.52
CA ASP A 92 -0.80 1.32 -7.17
C ASP A 92 -2.06 2.19 -7.05
N LEU A 93 -2.28 3.11 -7.98
CA LEU A 93 -3.47 3.95 -8.00
C LEU A 93 -4.76 3.13 -8.11
N ASN A 94 -4.77 2.12 -8.98
CA ASN A 94 -5.91 1.23 -9.15
C ASN A 94 -6.17 0.40 -7.89
N LEU A 95 -5.11 -0.17 -7.29
CA LEU A 95 -5.21 -0.94 -6.06
C LEU A 95 -5.72 -0.07 -4.90
N THR A 96 -5.12 1.10 -4.68
CA THR A 96 -5.52 2.04 -3.63
C THR A 96 -6.99 2.41 -3.76
N SER A 97 -7.44 2.75 -4.98
CA SER A 97 -8.84 3.06 -5.25
C SER A 97 -9.76 1.88 -4.91
N LYS A 98 -9.43 0.67 -5.35
CA LYS A 98 -10.25 -0.53 -5.06
C LYS A 98 -10.31 -0.87 -3.58
N LEU A 99 -9.20 -0.74 -2.85
CA LEU A 99 -9.14 -0.98 -1.41
C LEU A 99 -9.95 0.07 -0.65
N GLN A 100 -9.77 1.35 -0.97
CA GLN A 100 -10.45 2.48 -0.32
C GLN A 100 -11.97 2.38 -0.41
N TYR A 101 -12.50 1.90 -1.53
CA TYR A 101 -13.94 1.80 -1.78
C TYR A 101 -14.50 0.37 -1.59
N GLY A 102 -13.72 -0.55 -1.01
CA GLY A 102 -14.16 -1.91 -0.73
C GLY A 102 -14.41 -2.77 -1.98
N ALA A 103 -13.95 -2.33 -3.16
CA ALA A 103 -14.11 -3.03 -4.43
C ALA A 103 -13.07 -4.15 -4.66
N GLN A 104 -12.07 -4.28 -3.77
CA GLN A 104 -11.07 -5.34 -3.81
C GLN A 104 -11.47 -6.47 -2.87
N PRO A 105 -11.89 -7.64 -3.37
CA PRO A 105 -12.13 -8.80 -2.51
C PRO A 105 -10.79 -9.31 -1.97
N LEU A 106 -10.69 -9.42 -0.63
CA LEU A 106 -9.52 -9.97 0.02
C LEU A 106 -9.56 -11.50 0.00
N ARG A 107 -8.49 -12.12 -0.45
CA ARG A 107 -8.29 -13.57 -0.40
C ARG A 107 -7.59 -13.94 0.92
N ARG A 108 -8.31 -13.76 2.03
CA ARG A 108 -7.78 -14.06 3.36
C ARG A 108 -7.60 -15.56 3.54
N GLN A 109 -6.41 -15.96 3.98
CA GLN A 109 -6.05 -17.34 4.33
C GLN A 109 -5.09 -17.33 5.51
N PRO A 110 -4.92 -18.43 6.22
CA PRO A 110 -3.89 -18.54 7.26
C PRO A 110 -2.51 -18.39 6.62
N VAL A 111 -1.74 -17.40 7.06
CA VAL A 111 -0.39 -17.08 6.58
C VAL A 111 0.57 -17.08 7.75
N GLN A 112 1.61 -17.88 7.67
CA GLN A 112 2.71 -17.84 8.63
C GLN A 112 3.58 -16.62 8.37
N ALA A 113 3.74 -15.77 9.37
CA ALA A 113 4.45 -14.49 9.24
C ALA A 113 5.94 -14.69 8.92
N GLY A 114 6.63 -15.55 9.63
CA GLY A 114 8.06 -15.77 9.46
C GLY A 114 8.47 -16.23 8.06
N PRO A 115 7.90 -17.34 7.52
CA PRO A 115 8.16 -17.77 6.15
C PRO A 115 7.85 -16.69 5.10
N LEU A 116 6.74 -15.94 5.26
CA LEU A 116 6.39 -14.84 4.36
C LEU A 116 7.46 -13.75 4.38
N LEU A 117 7.83 -13.25 5.57
CA LEU A 117 8.76 -12.14 5.72
C LEU A 117 10.18 -12.51 5.24
N ARG A 118 10.66 -13.73 5.53
CA ARG A 118 11.96 -14.21 5.02
C ARG A 118 11.98 -14.32 3.51
N ARG A 119 10.90 -14.80 2.89
CA ARG A 119 10.78 -14.87 1.44
C ARG A 119 10.85 -13.46 0.82
N LEU A 120 10.08 -12.50 1.35
CA LEU A 120 10.08 -11.12 0.86
C LEU A 120 11.44 -10.43 1.03
N ALA A 121 12.13 -10.68 2.14
CA ALA A 121 13.49 -10.19 2.36
C ALA A 121 14.48 -10.78 1.34
N ALA A 122 14.39 -12.08 1.05
CA ALA A 122 15.24 -12.74 0.06
C ALA A 122 14.97 -12.20 -1.36
N GLU A 123 13.69 -12.08 -1.76
CA GLU A 123 13.28 -11.50 -3.05
C GLU A 123 13.79 -10.05 -3.19
N PHE A 124 13.72 -9.25 -2.13
CA PHE A 124 14.28 -7.90 -2.12
C PHE A 124 15.80 -7.91 -2.30
N CYS A 125 16.54 -8.76 -1.56
CA CYS A 125 18.01 -8.86 -1.68
C CYS A 125 18.48 -9.26 -3.07
N GLU A 126 17.68 -10.02 -3.85
CA GLU A 126 17.96 -10.37 -5.24
C GLU A 126 17.66 -9.23 -6.22
N SER A 127 16.94 -8.20 -5.78
CA SER A 127 16.56 -7.08 -6.63
C SER A 127 17.74 -6.11 -6.89
N PRO A 128 17.79 -5.45 -8.06
CA PRO A 128 18.79 -4.40 -8.31
C PRO A 128 18.72 -3.22 -7.34
N LEU A 129 17.58 -3.00 -6.69
CA LEU A 129 17.39 -1.93 -5.70
C LEU A 129 18.14 -2.21 -4.39
N ALA A 130 18.37 -3.47 -4.05
CA ALA A 130 19.12 -3.86 -2.86
C ALA A 130 20.64 -3.69 -3.05
N ALA A 131 21.10 -3.42 -4.28
CA ALA A 131 22.51 -3.23 -4.55
C ALA A 131 23.06 -2.06 -3.72
N GLY A 132 23.93 -2.37 -2.74
CA GLY A 132 24.48 -1.39 -1.81
C GLY A 132 23.64 -1.13 -0.56
N CYS A 133 22.60 -1.88 -0.31
CA CYS A 133 21.89 -1.91 0.96
C CYS A 133 22.39 -3.06 1.84
N ASP A 134 22.45 -2.84 3.16
CA ASP A 134 22.63 -3.91 4.13
C ASP A 134 21.27 -4.25 4.74
N MET A 135 20.91 -5.55 4.78
CA MET A 135 19.58 -5.99 5.19
C MET A 135 19.64 -6.93 6.39
N ALA A 136 18.93 -6.57 7.46
CA ALA A 136 18.71 -7.41 8.62
C ALA A 136 17.25 -7.89 8.70
N VAL A 137 17.05 -9.14 9.15
CA VAL A 137 15.72 -9.71 9.43
C VAL A 137 15.67 -10.16 10.88
N GLU A 138 14.81 -9.52 11.68
CA GLU A 138 14.68 -9.76 13.12
C GLU A 138 13.31 -10.34 13.44
N LEU A 139 13.26 -11.66 13.64
CA LEU A 139 12.03 -12.42 13.89
C LEU A 139 12.20 -13.27 15.16
N PRO A 140 11.77 -12.80 16.34
CA PRO A 140 11.67 -13.62 17.54
C PRO A 140 10.82 -14.88 17.29
N PRO A 141 11.07 -16.00 18.01
CA PRO A 141 10.42 -17.30 17.75
C PRO A 141 8.89 -17.28 17.83
N ASP A 142 8.31 -16.39 18.61
CA ASP A 142 6.87 -16.18 18.74
C ASP A 142 6.29 -15.44 17.51
N ALA A 143 6.93 -14.37 17.06
CA ALA A 143 6.56 -13.67 15.85
C ALA A 143 6.78 -14.53 14.59
N ASP A 144 7.85 -15.32 14.57
CA ASP A 144 8.16 -16.22 13.45
C ASP A 144 7.06 -17.26 13.20
N LYS A 145 6.47 -17.78 14.29
CA LYS A 145 5.39 -18.79 14.26
C LYS A 145 3.99 -18.16 14.21
N ALA A 146 3.88 -16.84 14.29
CA ALA A 146 2.58 -16.17 14.27
C ALA A 146 1.82 -16.45 12.98
N VAL A 147 0.52 -16.69 13.10
CA VAL A 147 -0.39 -16.91 11.97
C VAL A 147 -1.33 -15.72 11.85
N LEU A 148 -1.37 -15.13 10.66
CA LEU A 148 -2.28 -14.05 10.29
C LEU A 148 -3.37 -14.59 9.36
N HIS A 149 -4.59 -14.12 9.50
CA HIS A 149 -5.66 -14.36 8.53
C HIS A 149 -5.65 -13.24 7.47
N ALA A 150 -4.85 -13.41 6.43
CA ALA A 150 -4.48 -12.31 5.54
C ALA A 150 -4.40 -12.72 4.07
N ASP A 151 -4.43 -11.74 3.19
CA ASP A 151 -4.08 -11.86 1.78
C ASP A 151 -2.55 -11.70 1.65
N ALA A 152 -1.86 -12.83 1.46
CA ALA A 152 -0.41 -12.88 1.40
C ALA A 152 0.18 -12.03 0.27
N ALA A 153 -0.53 -11.92 -0.87
CA ALA A 153 -0.05 -11.11 -2.00
C ALA A 153 -0.12 -9.62 -1.69
N LEU A 154 -1.21 -9.16 -1.06
CA LEU A 154 -1.33 -7.76 -0.65
C LEU A 154 -0.34 -7.41 0.46
N LEU A 155 -0.17 -8.29 1.47
CA LEU A 155 0.86 -8.08 2.50
C LEU A 155 2.27 -8.03 1.91
N GLY A 156 2.58 -8.91 0.95
CA GLY A 156 3.83 -8.88 0.21
C GLY A 156 4.05 -7.51 -0.44
N ARG A 157 3.05 -7.00 -1.16
CA ARG A 157 3.11 -5.67 -1.80
C ARG A 157 3.32 -4.53 -0.80
N ALA A 158 2.72 -4.60 0.39
CA ALA A 158 2.95 -3.60 1.45
C ALA A 158 4.41 -3.61 1.92
N VAL A 159 4.96 -4.79 2.20
CA VAL A 159 6.37 -4.94 2.63
C VAL A 159 7.33 -4.50 1.52
N GLU A 160 7.11 -4.93 0.28
CA GLU A 160 7.90 -4.52 -0.88
C GLU A 160 7.90 -2.99 -1.07
N ASN A 161 6.75 -2.33 -0.92
CA ASN A 161 6.68 -0.87 -0.98
C ASN A 161 7.52 -0.20 0.10
N LEU A 162 7.52 -0.73 1.33
CA LEU A 162 8.34 -0.20 2.41
C LEU A 162 9.84 -0.43 2.17
N LEU A 163 10.24 -1.63 1.77
CA LEU A 163 11.64 -1.96 1.46
C LEU A 163 12.17 -1.14 0.28
N ASN A 164 11.37 -1.04 -0.79
CA ASN A 164 11.71 -0.23 -1.96
C ASN A 164 11.82 1.26 -1.62
N ASN A 165 10.99 1.76 -0.70
CA ASN A 165 11.07 3.14 -0.22
C ASN A 165 12.38 3.37 0.53
N ALA A 166 12.75 2.49 1.45
CA ALA A 166 13.99 2.55 2.19
C ALA A 166 15.22 2.53 1.25
N ALA A 167 15.23 1.67 0.23
CA ALA A 167 16.34 1.60 -0.71
C ALA A 167 16.44 2.82 -1.65
N ARG A 168 15.30 3.32 -2.16
CA ARG A 168 15.29 4.39 -3.19
C ARG A 168 15.60 5.77 -2.65
N HIS A 169 15.29 6.05 -1.40
CA HIS A 169 15.39 7.38 -0.80
C HIS A 169 16.66 7.57 0.03
N ASN A 170 17.52 6.57 0.08
CA ASN A 170 18.77 6.62 0.82
C ASN A 170 20.00 6.41 -0.09
N ALA A 171 21.14 6.80 0.40
CA ALA A 171 22.43 6.57 -0.26
C ALA A 171 22.84 5.08 -0.15
N PRO A 172 23.71 4.59 -1.05
CA PRO A 172 24.32 3.27 -0.88
C PRO A 172 25.00 3.12 0.49
N GLY A 173 24.85 1.94 1.10
CA GLY A 173 25.32 1.65 2.46
C GLY A 173 24.25 1.79 3.53
N VAL A 174 23.00 2.14 3.17
CA VAL A 174 21.88 2.18 4.12
C VAL A 174 21.63 0.80 4.72
N HIS A 175 21.43 0.77 6.04
CA HIS A 175 21.03 -0.43 6.75
C HIS A 175 19.51 -0.47 6.88
N ILE A 176 18.88 -1.54 6.37
CA ILE A 176 17.44 -1.75 6.38
C ILE A 176 17.12 -2.92 7.30
N THR A 177 16.24 -2.72 8.26
CA THR A 177 15.77 -3.75 9.18
C THR A 177 14.31 -4.11 8.89
N LEU A 178 14.05 -5.38 8.61
CA LEU A 178 12.71 -5.96 8.59
C LEU A 178 12.50 -6.75 9.87
N ALA A 179 11.63 -6.30 10.75
CA ALA A 179 11.38 -6.93 12.04
C ALA A 179 9.89 -7.24 12.21
N ALA A 180 9.58 -8.23 13.05
CA ALA A 180 8.22 -8.43 13.54
C ALA A 180 8.22 -8.75 15.02
N VAL A 181 7.19 -8.25 15.72
CA VAL A 181 6.98 -8.50 17.16
C VAL A 181 5.53 -8.92 17.37
N LEU A 182 5.33 -10.07 18.01
CA LEU A 182 4.00 -10.51 18.40
C LEU A 182 3.59 -9.80 19.70
N ARG A 183 2.45 -9.11 19.66
CA ARG A 183 1.76 -8.56 20.82
C ARG A 183 0.58 -9.46 21.16
N GLU A 184 -0.09 -9.20 22.28
CA GLU A 184 -1.20 -10.04 22.76
C GLU A 184 -2.22 -10.45 21.68
N ASN A 185 -2.61 -9.48 20.81
CA ASN A 185 -3.66 -9.68 19.79
C ASN A 185 -3.28 -9.17 18.40
N ALA A 186 -2.01 -8.82 18.18
CA ALA A 186 -1.55 -8.25 16.92
C ALA A 186 -0.09 -8.62 16.62
N LEU A 187 0.25 -8.69 15.35
CA LEU A 187 1.62 -8.71 14.88
C LEU A 187 2.00 -7.30 14.42
N GLU A 188 3.04 -6.74 15.05
CA GLU A 188 3.67 -5.49 14.62
C GLU A 188 4.81 -5.83 13.67
N LEU A 189 4.65 -5.48 12.39
CA LEU A 189 5.67 -5.60 11.37
C LEU A 189 6.34 -4.25 11.19
N THR A 190 7.66 -4.21 11.30
CA THR A 190 8.46 -2.98 11.20
C THR A 190 9.40 -3.07 10.01
N VAL A 191 9.42 -2.01 9.19
CA VAL A 191 10.53 -1.73 8.26
C VAL A 191 11.16 -0.42 8.71
N ALA A 192 12.45 -0.45 9.00
CA ALA A 192 13.22 0.70 9.45
C ALA A 192 14.51 0.82 8.66
N ASP A 193 14.97 2.04 8.45
CA ASP A 193 16.29 2.33 7.89
C ASP A 193 17.05 3.32 8.79
N ASP A 194 18.36 3.45 8.57
CA ASP A 194 19.25 4.38 9.24
C ASP A 194 19.63 5.60 8.36
N GLY A 195 18.82 5.84 7.32
CA GLY A 195 19.09 6.88 6.32
C GLY A 195 18.61 8.28 6.70
N ALA A 196 18.14 9.03 5.71
CA ALA A 196 17.72 10.44 5.89
C ALA A 196 16.37 10.61 6.62
N GLY A 197 15.56 9.55 6.73
CA GLY A 197 14.23 9.62 7.31
C GLY A 197 13.17 10.20 6.36
N TYR A 198 11.93 10.26 6.85
CA TYR A 198 10.83 10.86 6.07
C TYR A 198 10.95 12.39 6.08
N PRO A 199 10.80 13.06 4.91
CA PRO A 199 10.64 14.51 4.88
C PRO A 199 9.43 14.95 5.72
N ALA A 200 9.55 16.08 6.43
CA ALA A 200 8.46 16.59 7.28
C ALA A 200 7.14 16.78 6.53
N ALA A 201 7.20 17.21 5.25
CA ALA A 201 6.02 17.35 4.39
C ALA A 201 5.33 16.00 4.12
N VAL A 202 6.10 14.90 4.00
CA VAL A 202 5.56 13.55 3.81
C VAL A 202 4.84 13.08 5.07
N LEU A 203 5.47 13.22 6.26
CA LEU A 203 4.83 12.84 7.53
C LEU A 203 3.56 13.65 7.79
N HIS A 204 3.59 14.95 7.51
CA HIS A 204 2.41 15.81 7.64
C HIS A 204 1.28 15.34 6.70
N ALA A 205 1.58 15.08 5.43
CA ALA A 205 0.59 14.60 4.47
C ALA A 205 -0.02 13.25 4.85
N LEU A 206 0.80 12.32 5.40
CA LEU A 206 0.32 11.01 5.87
C LEU A 206 -0.55 11.12 7.12
N GLN A 207 -0.32 12.13 7.98
CA GLN A 207 -1.09 12.35 9.21
C GLN A 207 -2.41 13.09 8.95
N THR A 208 -2.42 14.06 8.03
CA THR A 208 -3.57 14.94 7.78
C THR A 208 -4.41 14.51 6.57
N GLY A 209 -3.85 13.70 5.69
CA GLY A 209 -4.45 13.40 4.37
C GLY A 209 -4.36 14.57 3.37
N GLU A 210 -3.72 15.67 3.73
CA GLU A 210 -3.56 16.85 2.89
C GLU A 210 -2.26 16.79 2.09
N THR A 211 -2.35 16.68 0.77
CA THR A 211 -1.20 16.74 -0.14
C THR A 211 -1.05 18.16 -0.69
N GLY A 212 0.02 18.85 -0.29
CA GLY A 212 0.40 20.15 -0.87
C GLY A 212 0.99 19.99 -2.28
N ALA A 213 1.03 21.08 -3.06
CA ALA A 213 1.57 21.09 -4.43
C ALA A 213 3.03 20.57 -4.54
N ASN A 214 3.79 20.60 -3.46
CA ASN A 214 5.18 20.18 -3.39
C ASN A 214 5.38 18.88 -2.57
N THR A 215 4.32 18.14 -2.25
CA THR A 215 4.45 16.89 -1.52
C THR A 215 5.02 15.82 -2.46
N PRO A 216 6.13 15.16 -2.12
CA PRO A 216 6.67 14.05 -2.90
C PRO A 216 5.62 12.95 -3.09
N HIS A 217 5.77 12.14 -4.14
CA HIS A 217 4.86 11.02 -4.38
C HIS A 217 4.87 10.04 -3.20
N ILE A 218 3.76 10.02 -2.45
CA ILE A 218 3.55 9.15 -1.28
C ILE A 218 2.63 7.97 -1.60
N LEU A 219 2.34 7.74 -2.91
CA LEU A 219 1.38 6.74 -3.34
C LEU A 219 1.70 5.33 -2.80
N GLY A 220 2.98 4.93 -2.82
CA GLY A 220 3.40 3.64 -2.25
C GLY A 220 3.11 3.52 -0.75
N LEU A 221 3.26 4.62 0.02
CA LEU A 221 2.92 4.63 1.45
C LEU A 221 1.40 4.58 1.69
N HIS A 222 0.62 5.24 0.83
CA HIS A 222 -0.85 5.09 0.85
C HIS A 222 -1.31 3.67 0.50
N VAL A 223 -0.62 2.98 -0.43
CA VAL A 223 -0.89 1.55 -0.68
C VAL A 223 -0.70 0.73 0.59
N VAL A 224 0.38 0.95 1.34
CA VAL A 224 0.63 0.28 2.62
C VAL A 224 -0.49 0.55 3.61
N GLU A 225 -0.91 1.81 3.74
CA GLU A 225 -2.00 2.22 4.63
C GLU A 225 -3.32 1.51 4.25
N GLN A 226 -3.71 1.54 2.98
CA GLN A 226 -4.93 0.90 2.51
C GLN A 226 -4.90 -0.63 2.68
N ILE A 227 -3.75 -1.26 2.46
CA ILE A 227 -3.59 -2.71 2.70
C ILE A 227 -3.74 -3.02 4.20
N ALA A 228 -3.10 -2.25 5.09
CA ALA A 228 -3.22 -2.45 6.53
C ALA A 228 -4.68 -2.31 7.00
N GLN A 229 -5.36 -1.23 6.60
CA GLN A 229 -6.77 -0.96 6.91
C GLN A 229 -7.69 -2.07 6.38
N ALA A 230 -7.49 -2.55 5.15
CA ALA A 230 -8.26 -3.63 4.56
C ALA A 230 -8.11 -4.95 5.35
N HIS A 231 -6.99 -5.16 6.03
CA HIS A 231 -6.75 -6.29 6.93
C HIS A 231 -7.26 -6.07 8.36
N GLY A 232 -7.89 -4.91 8.64
CA GLY A 232 -8.36 -4.55 9.98
C GLY A 232 -7.24 -4.07 10.91
N GLY A 233 -6.09 -3.72 10.34
CA GLY A 233 -4.93 -3.18 11.02
C GLY A 233 -4.73 -1.68 10.79
N SER A 234 -3.54 -1.21 11.09
CA SER A 234 -3.13 0.18 10.91
C SER A 234 -1.65 0.26 10.56
N VAL A 235 -1.20 1.42 10.10
CA VAL A 235 0.22 1.72 9.90
C VAL A 235 0.57 3.06 10.54
N GLN A 236 1.78 3.14 11.10
CA GLN A 236 2.36 4.37 11.61
C GLN A 236 3.69 4.63 10.91
N PHE A 237 3.85 5.85 10.38
CA PHE A 237 5.10 6.32 9.78
C PHE A 237 5.75 7.33 10.71
N MET A 238 7.01 7.14 11.02
CA MET A 238 7.74 7.98 11.98
C MET A 238 9.23 8.06 11.63
N GLN A 239 9.93 9.00 12.25
CA GLN A 239 11.39 9.00 12.21
C GLN A 239 11.93 7.84 13.05
N ASN A 240 13.02 7.23 12.57
CA ASN A 240 13.78 6.24 13.31
C ASN A 240 14.78 6.92 14.25
N ALA A 241 15.19 6.24 15.31
CA ALA A 241 16.22 6.73 16.23
C ALA A 241 17.51 5.88 16.09
N PRO A 242 18.71 6.49 16.02
CA PRO A 242 19.01 7.93 16.14
C PRO A 242 18.70 8.73 14.87
N GLN A 243 18.55 8.08 13.70
CA GLN A 243 18.17 8.67 12.42
C GLN A 243 17.52 7.63 11.51
N GLY A 244 16.86 8.07 10.43
CA GLY A 244 16.24 7.21 9.43
C GLY A 244 14.72 7.25 9.44
N ALA A 245 14.09 6.43 8.60
CA ALA A 245 12.66 6.24 8.54
C ALA A 245 12.24 4.92 9.21
N LYS A 246 11.05 4.92 9.80
CA LYS A 246 10.43 3.73 10.39
C LYS A 246 8.96 3.66 10.06
N ALA A 247 8.50 2.53 9.54
CA ALA A 247 7.11 2.22 9.34
C ALA A 247 6.75 0.99 10.21
N VAL A 248 5.64 1.09 10.95
CA VAL A 248 5.12 -0.01 11.79
C VAL A 248 3.71 -0.34 11.32
N VAL A 249 3.54 -1.53 10.76
CA VAL A 249 2.25 -2.08 10.33
C VAL A 249 1.76 -3.03 11.42
N THR A 250 0.60 -2.70 12.00
CA THR A 250 -0.04 -3.52 13.03
C THR A 250 -1.18 -4.32 12.42
N LEU A 251 -1.12 -5.63 12.51
CA LEU A 251 -2.11 -6.54 11.92
C LEU A 251 -2.72 -7.43 13.02
N PRO A 252 -4.06 -7.60 13.06
CA PRO A 252 -4.69 -8.49 14.03
C PRO A 252 -4.28 -9.94 13.80
N THR A 253 -3.99 -10.67 14.88
CA THR A 253 -3.77 -12.12 14.85
C THR A 253 -5.08 -12.88 15.01
N GLU A 254 -5.09 -14.19 14.77
CA GLU A 254 -6.30 -15.05 14.68
C GLU A 254 -7.25 -14.96 15.88
N ASN A 255 -6.78 -14.51 17.06
CA ASN A 255 -7.59 -14.42 18.27
C ASN A 255 -8.68 -13.32 18.26
N GLN A 256 -8.69 -12.38 17.29
CA GLN A 256 -9.69 -11.30 17.20
C GLN A 256 -10.65 -11.39 16.00
N ALA A 257 -10.46 -12.31 15.06
CA ALA A 257 -11.30 -12.41 13.87
C ALA A 257 -12.73 -12.96 14.14
N HIS A 258 -13.04 -13.31 15.39
CA HIS A 258 -14.32 -13.92 15.81
C HIS A 258 -15.07 -13.19 16.95
N ARG A 259 -14.86 -11.86 17.10
CA ARG A 259 -15.73 -11.08 18.00
C ARG A 259 -16.46 -9.96 17.30
#